data_ee35a7e343cef9d453e7dfce83ba8711
#
_entry.id   ee35a7e343cef9d453e7dfce83ba8711
#
_cell.length_a   1.000
_cell.length_b   1.000
_cell.length_c   1.000
_cell.angle_alpha   90.00
_cell.angle_beta   90.00
_cell.angle_gamma   90.00
#
_symmetry.space_group_name_H-M   'P 1'
#
loop_
_entity.id
_entity.type
_entity.pdbx_description
1 polymer ?
#
loop_
_entity_poly.entity_id
_entity_poly.type
_entity_poly.pdbx_seq_one_letter_code
_entity_poly.pdbx_strand_id
1 'polypeptide(L)'
;MTLIFIFAVGELGRLWGVDYDRVGGHPLATILDSILIIVYTYLAYQAVNLYIDRKIIEEGGSLDDSPANPGEGDSEGGTGESRMATLLPIFRSVFIVLLFMVSVAFILSDWGVNIAPLFAGAGVVGLAIGFGAQTLIRDIFSGVFFLIDDAFRKGEYIEVGTVKGVIEKISMRSFQLRHHLGAVHTIPFGEITQLTNYSRDWVMMKLPLRLTYGTDVERVRKLIKKLGQQLLEHEQVGHLFLQPLKSQGVYSMEDSAMIIRVKFMTRPGDQFVTRKVVYGAIRDLFEKEGITFAHREVTVRLAEEGQASNLTPQQKEAISGSVRSIIDEEEAQRASTGAADPSKAAATER
;
A
#
# COMPACT_ATOMS: atom_id res chain seq x y z
N MET A 1 29.47 -14.47 32.78
CA MET A 1 30.48 -14.63 33.84
C MET A 1 31.89 -14.35 33.38
N THR A 2 32.37 -14.85 32.25
CA THR A 2 33.71 -14.65 31.70
C THR A 2 34.12 -13.18 31.48
N LEU A 3 33.22 -12.32 30.94
CA LEU A 3 33.48 -10.90 30.74
C LEU A 3 33.73 -10.12 32.02
N ILE A 4 32.98 -10.44 33.09
CA ILE A 4 33.15 -9.84 34.44
C ILE A 4 34.47 -10.29 35.04
N PHE A 5 34.87 -11.53 34.82
CA PHE A 5 36.14 -12.07 35.31
C PHE A 5 37.34 -11.40 34.62
N ILE A 6 37.31 -11.20 33.31
CA ILE A 6 38.38 -10.54 32.54
C ILE A 6 38.49 -9.05 32.90
N PHE A 7 37.34 -8.36 33.03
CA PHE A 7 37.33 -6.97 33.53
C PHE A 7 37.88 -6.87 34.96
N ALA A 8 37.50 -7.80 35.83
CA ALA A 8 38.01 -7.87 37.21
C ALA A 8 39.52 -8.14 37.24
N VAL A 9 40.06 -9.00 36.34
CA VAL A 9 41.52 -9.25 36.25
C VAL A 9 42.25 -8.03 35.74
N GLY A 10 41.67 -7.27 34.77
CA GLY A 10 42.27 -6.01 34.29
C GLY A 10 42.28 -4.92 35.41
N GLU A 11 41.21 -4.78 36.19
CA GLU A 11 41.19 -3.85 37.34
C GLU A 11 42.07 -4.31 38.48
N LEU A 12 42.19 -5.60 38.74
CA LEU A 12 43.16 -6.13 39.74
C LEU A 12 44.60 -5.84 39.34
N GLY A 13 44.92 -5.95 38.03
CA GLY A 13 46.23 -5.57 37.53
C GLY A 13 46.57 -4.09 37.78
N ARG A 14 45.60 -3.19 37.59
CA ARG A 14 45.73 -1.78 37.94
C ARG A 14 45.93 -1.55 39.43
N LEU A 15 45.19 -2.25 40.28
CA LEU A 15 45.31 -2.16 41.74
C LEU A 15 46.62 -2.72 42.27
N TRP A 16 47.27 -3.61 41.57
CA TRP A 16 48.57 -4.16 41.91
C TRP A 16 49.73 -3.33 41.36
N GLY A 17 49.43 -2.12 40.84
CA GLY A 17 50.48 -1.17 40.39
C GLY A 17 51.14 -1.54 39.07
N VAL A 18 50.49 -2.37 38.28
CA VAL A 18 50.88 -2.55 36.88
C VAL A 18 50.49 -1.27 36.16
N ASP A 19 51.49 -0.39 36.02
CA ASP A 19 51.35 0.91 35.38
C ASP A 19 51.39 0.66 33.86
N TYR A 20 50.22 0.45 33.25
CA TYR A 20 50.08 0.17 31.81
C TYR A 20 50.67 1.29 30.96
N ASP A 21 50.68 2.54 31.48
CA ASP A 21 51.29 3.67 30.78
C ASP A 21 52.83 3.62 30.73
N ARG A 22 53.44 2.91 31.66
CA ARG A 22 54.93 2.68 31.65
C ARG A 22 55.34 1.50 30.76
N VAL A 23 54.41 0.59 30.42
CA VAL A 23 54.66 -0.58 29.58
C VAL A 23 54.51 -0.23 28.11
N GLY A 24 53.96 0.93 27.76
CA GLY A 24 53.67 1.40 26.39
C GLY A 24 54.85 1.62 25.44
N GLY A 25 56.05 1.22 25.81
CA GLY A 25 57.23 1.18 24.94
C GLY A 25 57.85 -0.23 24.80
N HIS A 26 57.24 -1.24 25.40
CA HIS A 26 57.77 -2.62 25.36
C HIS A 26 56.94 -3.51 24.43
N PRO A 27 57.59 -4.29 23.52
CA PRO A 27 56.89 -5.19 22.61
C PRO A 27 56.00 -6.22 23.31
N LEU A 28 56.27 -6.45 24.60
CA LEU A 28 55.48 -7.40 25.42
C LEU A 28 54.06 -6.88 25.76
N ALA A 29 53.91 -5.56 25.90
CA ALA A 29 52.59 -4.95 26.17
C ALA A 29 51.68 -4.98 24.92
N THR A 30 52.23 -4.60 23.76
CA THR A 30 51.48 -4.65 22.49
C THR A 30 51.06 -6.08 22.13
N ILE A 31 51.90 -7.07 22.46
CA ILE A 31 51.53 -8.50 22.29
C ILE A 31 50.39 -8.89 23.25
N LEU A 32 50.42 -8.47 24.51
CA LEU A 32 49.35 -8.74 25.48
C LEU A 32 48.03 -8.08 25.08
N ASP A 33 48.08 -6.83 24.63
CA ASP A 33 46.87 -6.12 24.16
C ASP A 33 46.31 -6.76 22.91
N SER A 34 47.16 -7.17 21.97
CA SER A 34 46.73 -7.92 20.78
C SER A 34 46.07 -9.26 21.14
N ILE A 35 46.60 -9.99 22.14
CA ILE A 35 46.00 -11.23 22.64
C ILE A 35 44.63 -10.94 23.27
N LEU A 36 44.51 -9.87 24.06
CA LEU A 36 43.24 -9.48 24.66
C LEU A 36 42.18 -9.15 23.59
N ILE A 37 42.56 -8.37 22.56
CA ILE A 37 41.66 -8.06 21.44
C ILE A 37 41.22 -9.34 20.75
N ILE A 38 42.09 -10.30 20.50
CA ILE A 38 41.75 -11.59 19.89
C ILE A 38 40.78 -12.38 20.79
N VAL A 39 41.03 -12.40 22.10
CA VAL A 39 40.14 -13.08 23.06
C VAL A 39 38.76 -12.42 23.10
N TYR A 40 38.66 -11.08 23.15
CA TYR A 40 37.39 -10.38 23.10
C TYR A 40 36.66 -10.63 21.79
N THR A 41 37.36 -10.60 20.66
CA THR A 41 36.82 -10.90 19.35
C THR A 41 36.27 -12.32 19.28
N TYR A 42 37.00 -13.29 19.80
CA TYR A 42 36.56 -14.68 19.88
C TYR A 42 35.32 -14.86 20.76
N LEU A 43 35.28 -14.21 21.92
CA LEU A 43 34.11 -14.21 22.78
C LEU A 43 32.89 -13.56 22.14
N ALA A 44 33.08 -12.43 21.45
CA ALA A 44 32.02 -11.79 20.70
C ALA A 44 31.51 -12.68 19.54
N TYR A 45 32.42 -13.32 18.81
CA TYR A 45 32.09 -14.30 17.78
C TYR A 45 31.26 -15.46 18.34
N GLN A 46 31.67 -16.05 19.47
CA GLN A 46 30.93 -17.14 20.12
C GLN A 46 29.56 -16.67 20.61
N ALA A 47 29.46 -15.49 21.18
CA ALA A 47 28.18 -14.94 21.64
C ALA A 47 27.19 -14.73 20.49
N VAL A 48 27.66 -14.20 19.37
CA VAL A 48 26.82 -14.02 18.16
C VAL A 48 26.39 -15.36 17.59
N ASN A 49 27.29 -16.33 17.47
CA ASN A 49 26.94 -17.66 16.99
C ASN A 49 25.88 -18.33 17.87
N LEU A 50 26.09 -18.34 19.20
CA LEU A 50 25.14 -18.91 20.14
C LEU A 50 23.77 -18.24 20.08
N TYR A 51 23.74 -16.90 19.89
CA TYR A 51 22.49 -16.17 19.77
C TYR A 51 21.75 -16.51 18.48
N ILE A 52 22.48 -16.53 17.35
CA ILE A 52 21.89 -16.85 16.04
C ILE A 52 21.45 -18.31 15.99
N ASP A 53 22.27 -19.26 16.47
CA ASP A 53 21.93 -20.69 16.48
C ASP A 53 20.67 -20.95 17.33
N ARG A 54 20.56 -20.34 18.51
CA ARG A 54 19.32 -20.39 19.30
C ARG A 54 18.12 -19.85 18.54
N LYS A 55 18.30 -18.73 17.84
CA LYS A 55 17.22 -18.10 17.09
C LYS A 55 16.78 -18.98 15.89
N ILE A 56 17.71 -19.61 15.20
CA ILE A 56 17.41 -20.55 14.10
C ILE A 56 16.59 -21.73 14.61
N ILE A 57 16.99 -22.31 15.75
CA ILE A 57 16.26 -23.43 16.38
C ILE A 57 14.86 -23.01 16.83
N GLU A 58 14.71 -21.84 17.46
CA GLU A 58 13.41 -21.30 17.88
C GLU A 58 12.45 -21.10 16.69
N GLU A 59 12.96 -20.74 15.52
CA GLU A 59 12.18 -20.49 14.30
C GLU A 59 11.96 -21.75 13.45
N GLY A 60 12.33 -22.94 13.95
CA GLY A 60 12.12 -24.23 13.29
C GLY A 60 13.10 -24.55 12.16
N GLY A 61 14.25 -23.86 12.11
CA GLY A 61 15.34 -24.16 11.18
C GLY A 61 16.19 -25.32 11.68
N SER A 62 16.75 -26.12 10.75
CA SER A 62 17.78 -27.13 11.05
C SER A 62 19.18 -26.51 10.98
N LEU A 63 20.05 -26.87 11.94
CA LEU A 63 21.46 -26.45 11.93
C LEU A 63 22.35 -27.34 11.00
N ASP A 64 21.75 -28.32 10.32
CA ASP A 64 22.48 -29.22 9.45
C ASP A 64 22.77 -28.60 8.10
N ASP A 65 24.01 -28.17 7.89
CA ASP A 65 24.57 -27.73 6.61
C ASP A 65 24.85 -28.93 5.64
N SER A 66 24.27 -30.09 5.87
CA SER A 66 24.41 -31.21 4.94
C SER A 66 23.63 -30.93 3.67
N PRO A 67 24.26 -30.91 2.48
CA PRO A 67 23.53 -30.82 1.23
C PRO A 67 22.50 -31.92 1.17
N ALA A 68 21.22 -31.54 1.06
CA ALA A 68 20.11 -32.47 0.97
C ALA A 68 20.41 -33.57 -0.05
N ASN A 69 20.46 -34.81 0.39
CA ASN A 69 20.60 -35.97 -0.48
C ASN A 69 19.30 -36.07 -1.30
N PRO A 70 19.32 -36.02 -2.65
CA PRO A 70 18.11 -35.97 -3.46
C PRO A 70 17.37 -37.32 -3.56
N GLY A 71 17.41 -38.14 -2.52
CA GLY A 71 16.97 -39.51 -2.58
C GLY A 71 16.06 -40.07 -1.49
N GLU A 72 15.63 -39.30 -0.50
CA GLU A 72 14.75 -39.84 0.55
C GLU A 72 13.60 -38.92 0.91
N GLY A 73 12.40 -39.37 0.55
CA GLY A 73 11.16 -39.11 1.29
C GLY A 73 10.23 -38.08 0.70
N ASP A 74 9.25 -38.56 -0.07
CA ASP A 74 7.93 -37.93 -0.23
C ASP A 74 7.31 -37.64 1.14
N SER A 75 7.56 -36.44 1.68
CA SER A 75 6.71 -35.83 2.68
C SER A 75 6.04 -34.61 2.06
N GLU A 76 4.90 -34.86 1.43
CA GLU A 76 3.91 -33.83 1.12
C GLU A 76 3.50 -33.12 2.42
N GLY A 77 4.02 -31.93 2.62
CA GLY A 77 3.68 -31.09 3.78
C GLY A 77 4.88 -30.41 4.39
N GLY A 78 5.75 -29.80 3.57
CA GLY A 78 6.79 -28.90 4.06
C GLY A 78 6.16 -27.72 4.79
N THR A 79 6.22 -27.73 6.13
CA THR A 79 6.12 -26.50 6.93
C THR A 79 7.24 -25.59 6.43
N GLY A 80 6.90 -24.61 5.57
CA GLY A 80 7.89 -23.75 4.95
C GLY A 80 8.82 -23.17 6.01
N GLU A 81 10.12 -23.41 5.85
CA GLU A 81 11.15 -22.85 6.72
C GLU A 81 10.88 -21.38 6.94
N SER A 82 10.98 -20.94 8.20
CA SER A 82 10.80 -19.53 8.53
C SER A 82 11.77 -18.70 7.69
N ARG A 83 11.26 -17.63 7.05
CA ARG A 83 12.10 -16.69 6.28
C ARG A 83 13.26 -16.13 7.11
N MET A 84 13.13 -16.14 8.43
CA MET A 84 14.16 -15.74 9.37
C MET A 84 15.29 -16.76 9.41
N ALA A 85 14.99 -18.05 9.32
CA ALA A 85 16.00 -19.12 9.30
C ALA A 85 16.95 -19.00 8.10
N THR A 86 16.45 -18.54 6.94
CA THR A 86 17.29 -18.32 5.73
C THR A 86 18.06 -17.01 5.75
N LEU A 87 17.59 -15.99 6.47
CA LEU A 87 18.27 -14.69 6.54
C LEU A 87 19.34 -14.61 7.64
N LEU A 88 19.15 -15.30 8.76
CA LEU A 88 20.08 -15.28 9.89
C LEU A 88 21.52 -15.69 9.54
N PRO A 89 21.78 -16.73 8.71
CA PRO A 89 23.13 -17.07 8.27
C PRO A 89 23.83 -15.96 7.48
N ILE A 90 23.07 -15.19 6.67
CA ILE A 90 23.63 -14.06 5.92
C ILE A 90 24.06 -12.94 6.88
N PHE A 91 23.20 -12.59 7.85
CA PHE A 91 23.55 -11.59 8.88
C PHE A 91 24.76 -12.05 9.70
N ARG A 92 24.84 -13.35 10.03
CA ARG A 92 26.00 -13.95 10.71
C ARG A 92 27.30 -13.68 9.94
N SER A 93 27.30 -13.99 8.64
CA SER A 93 28.49 -13.83 7.80
C SER A 93 28.93 -12.37 7.71
N VAL A 94 28.00 -11.45 7.49
CA VAL A 94 28.28 -10.00 7.44
C VAL A 94 28.85 -9.49 8.77
N PHE A 95 28.24 -9.92 9.90
CA PHE A 95 28.68 -9.49 11.23
C PHE A 95 30.08 -10.02 11.57
N ILE A 96 30.40 -11.27 11.22
CA ILE A 96 31.72 -11.88 11.42
C ILE A 96 32.79 -11.13 10.63
N VAL A 97 32.51 -10.79 9.35
CA VAL A 97 33.44 -10.01 8.52
C VAL A 97 33.69 -8.64 9.13
N LEU A 98 32.65 -7.94 9.59
CA LEU A 98 32.76 -6.65 10.24
C LEU A 98 33.59 -6.73 11.53
N LEU A 99 33.28 -7.73 12.39
CA LEU A 99 34.00 -7.97 13.64
C LEU A 99 35.48 -8.22 13.39
N PHE A 100 35.80 -9.03 12.39
CA PHE A 100 37.19 -9.32 11.98
C PHE A 100 37.91 -8.05 11.49
N MET A 101 37.28 -7.26 10.61
CA MET A 101 37.88 -6.01 10.12
C MET A 101 38.20 -5.02 11.25
N VAL A 102 37.23 -4.87 12.19
CA VAL A 102 37.42 -3.97 13.36
C VAL A 102 38.54 -4.48 14.25
N SER A 103 38.63 -5.78 14.51
CA SER A 103 39.66 -6.38 15.34
C SER A 103 41.04 -6.21 14.71
N VAL A 104 41.19 -6.44 13.41
CA VAL A 104 42.42 -6.22 12.68
C VAL A 104 42.83 -4.74 12.74
N ALA A 105 41.89 -3.81 12.59
CA ALA A 105 42.19 -2.38 12.68
C ALA A 105 42.72 -2.01 14.08
N PHE A 106 42.16 -2.51 15.16
CA PHE A 106 42.63 -2.29 16.53
C PHE A 106 44.04 -2.84 16.72
N ILE A 107 44.32 -4.10 16.31
CA ILE A 107 45.63 -4.72 16.41
C ILE A 107 46.68 -3.89 15.66
N LEU A 108 46.38 -3.48 14.41
CA LEU A 108 47.30 -2.67 13.63
C LEU A 108 47.57 -1.30 14.29
N SER A 109 46.54 -0.69 14.89
CA SER A 109 46.68 0.56 15.63
C SER A 109 47.62 0.41 16.83
N ASP A 110 47.49 -0.66 17.60
CA ASP A 110 48.36 -0.93 18.77
C ASP A 110 49.84 -1.17 18.34
N TRP A 111 50.03 -1.71 17.14
CA TRP A 111 51.38 -1.87 16.56
C TRP A 111 51.92 -0.59 15.92
N GLY A 112 51.24 0.55 16.09
CA GLY A 112 51.66 1.86 15.57
C GLY A 112 51.44 2.05 14.07
N VAL A 113 50.74 1.14 13.42
CA VAL A 113 50.38 1.28 12.00
C VAL A 113 49.31 2.37 11.85
N ASN A 114 49.55 3.32 10.95
CA ASN A 114 48.55 4.34 10.67
C ASN A 114 47.30 3.72 9.99
N ILE A 115 46.23 3.66 10.72
CA ILE A 115 44.92 3.09 10.26
C ILE A 115 44.07 4.10 9.49
N ALA A 116 44.51 5.38 9.37
CA ALA A 116 43.72 6.40 8.65
C ALA A 116 43.40 6.02 7.18
N PRO A 117 44.35 5.41 6.40
CA PRO A 117 44.02 4.94 5.05
C PRO A 117 42.99 3.83 5.01
N LEU A 118 42.95 2.94 6.03
CA LEU A 118 41.96 1.89 6.13
C LEU A 118 40.55 2.48 6.37
N PHE A 119 40.47 3.46 7.28
CA PHE A 119 39.20 4.17 7.53
C PHE A 119 38.76 4.98 6.31
N ALA A 120 39.68 5.62 5.59
CA ALA A 120 39.36 6.32 4.34
C ALA A 120 38.78 5.35 3.30
N GLY A 121 39.41 4.19 3.09
CA GLY A 121 38.90 3.14 2.19
C GLY A 121 37.55 2.59 2.65
N ALA A 122 37.41 2.26 3.93
CA ALA A 122 36.15 1.80 4.51
C ALA A 122 35.04 2.87 4.38
N GLY A 123 35.36 4.15 4.48
CA GLY A 123 34.44 5.26 4.26
C GLY A 123 33.89 5.28 2.83
N VAL A 124 34.73 5.08 1.81
CA VAL A 124 34.29 4.99 0.41
C VAL A 124 33.36 3.80 0.20
N VAL A 125 33.72 2.63 0.76
CA VAL A 125 32.85 1.44 0.72
C VAL A 125 31.51 1.70 1.46
N GLY A 126 31.57 2.36 2.62
CA GLY A 126 30.39 2.75 3.39
C GLY A 126 29.45 3.67 2.61
N LEU A 127 29.98 4.64 1.87
CA LEU A 127 29.21 5.51 0.98
C LEU A 127 28.55 4.70 -0.14
N ALA A 128 29.25 3.77 -0.78
CA ALA A 128 28.70 2.92 -1.83
C ALA A 128 27.56 2.04 -1.30
N ILE A 129 27.73 1.44 -0.11
CA ILE A 129 26.66 0.67 0.57
C ILE A 129 25.48 1.59 0.94
N GLY A 130 25.76 2.81 1.43
CA GLY A 130 24.76 3.81 1.78
C GLY A 130 23.89 4.20 0.59
N PHE A 131 24.49 4.47 -0.56
CA PHE A 131 23.76 4.72 -1.81
C PHE A 131 22.94 3.50 -2.26
N GLY A 132 23.50 2.29 -2.14
CA GLY A 132 22.78 1.06 -2.43
C GLY A 132 21.58 0.81 -1.51
N ALA A 133 21.65 1.23 -0.25
CA ALA A 133 20.61 1.07 0.76
C ALA A 133 19.63 2.27 0.83
N GLN A 134 19.78 3.31 0.03
CA GLN A 134 19.03 4.56 0.11
C GLN A 134 17.50 4.32 0.04
N THR A 135 17.05 3.46 -0.85
CA THR A 135 15.61 3.14 -0.99
C THR A 135 15.06 2.46 0.26
N LEU A 136 15.80 1.52 0.83
CA LEU A 136 15.41 0.83 2.06
C LEU A 136 15.28 1.80 3.24
N ILE A 137 16.25 2.69 3.38
CA ILE A 137 16.24 3.73 4.41
C ILE A 137 15.04 4.65 4.23
N ARG A 138 14.78 5.11 3.00
CA ARG A 138 13.61 5.93 2.66
C ARG A 138 12.31 5.21 3.02
N ASP A 139 12.16 3.92 2.67
CA ASP A 139 10.98 3.14 2.97
C ASP A 139 10.70 3.08 4.47
N ILE A 140 11.74 2.80 5.27
CA ILE A 140 11.61 2.70 6.73
C ILE A 140 11.21 4.04 7.34
N PHE A 141 11.91 5.13 7.01
CA PHE A 141 11.57 6.45 7.57
C PHE A 141 10.20 6.92 7.14
N SER A 142 9.84 6.76 5.84
CA SER A 142 8.49 7.09 5.37
C SER A 142 7.43 6.29 6.13
N GLY A 143 7.66 4.98 6.33
CA GLY A 143 6.75 4.13 7.10
C GLY A 143 6.56 4.60 8.54
N VAL A 144 7.64 4.97 9.22
CA VAL A 144 7.58 5.50 10.59
C VAL A 144 6.76 6.79 10.64
N PHE A 145 6.97 7.73 9.73
CA PHE A 145 6.21 8.99 9.70
C PHE A 145 4.73 8.76 9.36
N PHE A 146 4.41 7.92 8.37
CA PHE A 146 3.00 7.59 8.08
C PHE A 146 2.26 6.99 9.27
N LEU A 147 2.95 6.20 10.10
CA LEU A 147 2.36 5.58 11.29
C LEU A 147 2.26 6.57 12.47
N ILE A 148 3.24 7.47 12.65
CA ILE A 148 3.21 8.53 13.67
C ILE A 148 2.09 9.52 13.36
N ASP A 149 1.94 9.92 12.09
CA ASP A 149 0.90 10.86 11.64
C ASP A 149 -0.49 10.20 11.59
N ASP A 150 -0.59 8.90 11.91
CA ASP A 150 -1.83 8.12 11.86
C ASP A 150 -2.55 8.27 10.50
N ALA A 151 -1.79 8.27 9.41
CA ALA A 151 -2.35 8.48 8.07
C ALA A 151 -3.33 7.38 7.66
N PHE A 152 -3.11 6.15 8.13
CA PHE A 152 -3.97 4.99 7.90
C PHE A 152 -3.74 3.89 8.95
N ARG A 153 -4.71 3.00 9.10
CA ARG A 153 -4.68 1.84 10.00
C ARG A 153 -5.02 0.55 9.26
N LYS A 154 -4.64 -0.58 9.85
CA LYS A 154 -5.06 -1.90 9.35
C LYS A 154 -6.59 -2.00 9.30
N GLY A 155 -7.14 -2.49 8.18
CA GLY A 155 -8.57 -2.61 7.94
C GLY A 155 -9.21 -1.40 7.24
N GLU A 156 -8.50 -0.27 7.11
CA GLU A 156 -9.00 0.89 6.37
C GLU A 156 -8.87 0.69 4.85
N TYR A 157 -9.82 1.24 4.12
CA TYR A 157 -9.84 1.24 2.65
C TYR A 157 -9.16 2.52 2.15
N ILE A 158 -8.06 2.34 1.44
CA ILE A 158 -7.23 3.43 0.93
C ILE A 158 -6.96 3.29 -0.56
N GLU A 159 -6.53 4.39 -1.16
CA GLU A 159 -6.03 4.47 -2.52
C GLU A 159 -4.62 5.05 -2.52
N VAL A 160 -3.71 4.38 -3.23
CA VAL A 160 -2.33 4.82 -3.45
C VAL A 160 -2.03 4.74 -4.94
N GLY A 161 -1.84 5.89 -5.58
CA GLY A 161 -1.71 5.95 -7.03
C GLY A 161 -2.96 5.41 -7.72
N THR A 162 -2.83 4.32 -8.47
CA THR A 162 -3.94 3.66 -9.17
C THR A 162 -4.51 2.46 -8.43
N VAL A 163 -3.92 2.09 -7.29
CA VAL A 163 -4.28 0.88 -6.53
C VAL A 163 -5.19 1.25 -5.37
N LYS A 164 -6.32 0.54 -5.27
CA LYS A 164 -7.28 0.68 -4.17
C LYS A 164 -7.45 -0.65 -3.44
N GLY A 165 -7.63 -0.59 -2.13
CA GLY A 165 -7.88 -1.81 -1.36
C GLY A 165 -7.94 -1.58 0.14
N VAL A 166 -8.21 -2.66 0.86
CA VAL A 166 -8.18 -2.70 2.32
C VAL A 166 -6.78 -3.06 2.80
N ILE A 167 -6.27 -2.36 3.79
CA ILE A 167 -4.98 -2.66 4.40
C ILE A 167 -5.08 -3.96 5.18
N GLU A 168 -4.41 -5.00 4.69
CA GLU A 168 -4.40 -6.32 5.32
C GLU A 168 -3.24 -6.48 6.30
N LYS A 169 -2.06 -6.03 5.90
CA LYS A 169 -0.84 -6.16 6.70
C LYS A 169 0.04 -4.93 6.57
N ILE A 170 0.61 -4.50 7.68
CA ILE A 170 1.63 -3.45 7.74
C ILE A 170 2.93 -4.12 8.21
N SER A 171 4.02 -3.88 7.48
CA SER A 171 5.37 -4.35 7.77
C SER A 171 6.29 -3.15 7.95
N MET A 172 7.56 -3.36 8.32
CA MET A 172 8.51 -2.30 8.62
C MET A 172 8.77 -1.33 7.45
N ARG A 173 8.80 -1.81 6.19
CA ARG A 173 9.11 -1.02 5.01
C ARG A 173 8.00 -0.95 3.96
N SER A 174 6.91 -1.70 4.15
CA SER A 174 5.82 -1.81 3.17
C SER A 174 4.52 -2.21 3.84
N PHE A 175 3.41 -2.00 3.16
CA PHE A 175 2.11 -2.54 3.56
C PHE A 175 1.45 -3.29 2.39
N GLN A 176 0.46 -4.10 2.71
CA GLN A 176 -0.28 -4.91 1.75
C GLN A 176 -1.73 -4.42 1.67
N LEU A 177 -2.17 -4.13 0.45
CA LEU A 177 -3.55 -3.82 0.10
C LEU A 177 -4.19 -5.02 -0.55
N ARG A 178 -5.33 -5.45 -0.03
CA ARG A 178 -6.18 -6.43 -0.69
C ARG A 178 -7.26 -5.72 -1.48
N HIS A 179 -7.20 -5.88 -2.79
CA HIS A 179 -8.24 -5.42 -3.69
C HIS A 179 -9.51 -6.29 -3.52
N HIS A 180 -10.70 -5.73 -3.79
CA HIS A 180 -11.97 -6.45 -3.66
C HIS A 180 -12.07 -7.69 -4.58
N LEU A 181 -11.30 -7.76 -5.66
CA LEU A 181 -11.16 -8.95 -6.52
C LEU A 181 -10.19 -10.01 -5.97
N GLY A 182 -9.63 -9.81 -4.77
CA GLY A 182 -8.73 -10.76 -4.11
C GLY A 182 -7.24 -10.54 -4.36
N ALA A 183 -6.85 -9.72 -5.31
CA ALA A 183 -5.43 -9.41 -5.56
C ALA A 183 -4.80 -8.68 -4.37
N VAL A 184 -3.56 -9.04 -4.03
CA VAL A 184 -2.78 -8.40 -2.97
C VAL A 184 -1.66 -7.59 -3.59
N HIS A 185 -1.65 -6.29 -3.30
CA HIS A 185 -0.60 -5.37 -3.72
C HIS A 185 0.31 -5.06 -2.54
N THR A 186 1.61 -5.25 -2.70
CA THR A 186 2.61 -4.88 -1.71
C THR A 186 3.27 -3.58 -2.14
N ILE A 187 3.12 -2.53 -1.35
CA ILE A 187 3.56 -1.17 -1.67
C ILE A 187 4.61 -0.74 -0.66
N PRO A 188 5.85 -0.41 -1.10
CA PRO A 188 6.87 0.19 -0.25
C PRO A 188 6.46 1.60 0.20
N PHE A 189 6.74 1.96 1.45
CA PHE A 189 6.34 3.29 1.96
C PHE A 189 7.01 4.45 1.22
N GLY A 190 8.25 4.27 0.77
CA GLY A 190 8.99 5.30 0.04
C GLY A 190 8.48 5.59 -1.38
N GLU A 191 7.60 4.75 -1.93
CA GLU A 191 6.96 4.97 -3.23
C GLU A 191 5.64 5.75 -3.14
N ILE A 192 5.15 5.99 -1.92
CA ILE A 192 3.89 6.71 -1.70
C ILE A 192 4.14 8.21 -1.89
N THR A 193 3.64 8.77 -2.98
CA THR A 193 3.61 10.21 -3.23
C THR A 193 2.34 10.85 -2.71
N GLN A 194 1.22 10.12 -2.80
CA GLN A 194 -0.09 10.55 -2.33
C GLN A 194 -0.88 9.35 -1.85
N LEU A 195 -1.62 9.54 -0.77
CA LEU A 195 -2.52 8.56 -0.19
C LEU A 195 -3.88 9.19 0.02
N THR A 196 -4.95 8.51 -0.41
CA THR A 196 -6.33 8.89 -0.12
C THR A 196 -6.96 7.85 0.79
N ASN A 197 -7.43 8.28 1.95
CA ASN A 197 -8.09 7.41 2.91
C ASN A 197 -9.61 7.59 2.82
N TYR A 198 -10.32 6.52 2.44
CA TYR A 198 -11.78 6.51 2.31
C TYR A 198 -12.51 5.98 3.55
N SER A 199 -11.78 5.63 4.60
CA SER A 199 -12.33 5.05 5.82
C SER A 199 -12.37 6.02 7.02
N ARG A 200 -12.05 7.30 6.78
CA ARG A 200 -12.02 8.31 7.84
C ARG A 200 -13.30 9.15 7.84
N ASP A 201 -13.82 9.39 9.03
CA ASP A 201 -14.90 10.29 9.38
C ASP A 201 -16.21 10.05 8.62
N TRP A 202 -16.29 10.35 7.34
CA TRP A 202 -17.49 10.25 6.52
C TRP A 202 -17.19 10.10 5.02
N VAL A 203 -18.17 9.56 4.30
CA VAL A 203 -18.14 9.44 2.85
C VAL A 203 -19.33 10.21 2.27
N MET A 204 -19.07 11.14 1.34
CA MET A 204 -20.08 11.87 0.59
C MET A 204 -20.33 11.18 -0.74
N MET A 205 -21.49 10.53 -0.87
CA MET A 205 -21.93 9.96 -2.14
C MET A 205 -22.62 11.03 -2.99
N LYS A 206 -22.22 11.12 -4.26
CA LYS A 206 -22.81 12.02 -5.25
C LYS A 206 -23.25 11.19 -6.44
N LEU A 207 -24.57 11.06 -6.64
CA LEU A 207 -25.15 10.22 -7.66
C LEU A 207 -25.71 11.08 -8.80
N PRO A 208 -25.22 10.91 -10.04
CA PRO A 208 -25.78 11.55 -11.21
C PRO A 208 -27.04 10.81 -11.67
N LEU A 209 -28.12 11.56 -11.94
CA LEU A 209 -29.38 11.05 -12.47
C LEU A 209 -29.61 11.70 -13.83
N ARG A 210 -29.72 10.90 -14.88
CA ARG A 210 -29.99 11.37 -16.24
C ARG A 210 -31.50 11.51 -16.44
N LEU A 211 -31.98 12.74 -16.61
CA LEU A 211 -33.40 13.02 -16.83
C LEU A 211 -33.62 13.70 -18.16
N THR A 212 -34.84 13.56 -18.70
CA THR A 212 -35.25 14.24 -19.94
C THR A 212 -35.36 15.74 -19.71
N TYR A 213 -35.12 16.55 -20.76
CA TYR A 213 -35.20 18.02 -20.71
C TYR A 213 -36.56 18.57 -20.30
N GLY A 214 -37.64 17.84 -20.59
CA GLY A 214 -38.99 18.23 -20.19
C GLY A 214 -39.30 18.06 -18.70
N THR A 215 -38.35 17.55 -17.91
CA THR A 215 -38.56 17.31 -16.49
C THR A 215 -38.51 18.59 -15.67
N ASP A 216 -39.51 18.83 -14.82
CA ASP A 216 -39.51 19.96 -13.87
C ASP A 216 -38.49 19.71 -12.73
N VAL A 217 -37.40 20.44 -12.78
CA VAL A 217 -36.27 20.36 -11.83
C VAL A 217 -36.70 20.67 -10.39
N GLU A 218 -37.58 21.67 -10.21
CA GLU A 218 -38.03 22.06 -8.87
C GLU A 218 -38.97 21.01 -8.25
N ARG A 219 -39.79 20.38 -9.08
CA ARG A 219 -40.60 19.21 -8.64
C ARG A 219 -39.69 18.06 -8.20
N VAL A 220 -38.70 17.71 -9.01
CA VAL A 220 -37.69 16.66 -8.67
C VAL A 220 -36.99 16.99 -7.36
N ARG A 221 -36.54 18.25 -7.18
CA ARG A 221 -35.88 18.69 -5.96
C ARG A 221 -36.72 18.49 -4.72
N LYS A 222 -38.02 18.84 -4.78
CA LYS A 222 -38.99 18.66 -3.68
C LYS A 222 -39.21 17.19 -3.38
N LEU A 223 -39.37 16.35 -4.41
CA LEU A 223 -39.58 14.91 -4.28
C LEU A 223 -38.35 14.22 -3.65
N ILE A 224 -37.15 14.52 -4.12
CA ILE A 224 -35.90 13.99 -3.54
C ILE A 224 -35.72 14.43 -2.08
N LYS A 225 -36.10 15.67 -1.73
CA LYS A 225 -36.06 16.13 -0.33
C LYS A 225 -37.03 15.32 0.55
N LYS A 226 -38.27 15.05 0.08
CA LYS A 226 -39.25 14.24 0.79
C LYS A 226 -38.76 12.79 0.94
N LEU A 227 -38.23 12.20 -0.14
CA LEU A 227 -37.63 10.86 -0.12
C LEU A 227 -36.49 10.79 0.88
N GLY A 228 -35.64 11.82 0.93
CA GLY A 228 -34.54 11.88 1.89
C GLY A 228 -35.00 11.84 3.35
N GLN A 229 -36.15 12.41 3.69
CA GLN A 229 -36.73 12.30 5.03
C GLN A 229 -37.25 10.87 5.29
N GLN A 230 -37.96 10.28 4.31
CA GLN A 230 -38.45 8.91 4.42
C GLN A 230 -37.32 7.89 4.59
N LEU A 231 -36.21 8.09 3.91
CA LEU A 231 -35.03 7.21 4.03
C LEU A 231 -34.36 7.27 5.41
N LEU A 232 -34.46 8.39 6.13
CA LEU A 232 -33.99 8.46 7.53
C LEU A 232 -34.81 7.58 8.49
N GLU A 233 -36.08 7.36 8.17
CA GLU A 233 -37.02 6.51 8.95
C GLU A 233 -36.95 5.04 8.48
N HIS A 234 -36.16 4.75 7.43
CA HIS A 234 -36.07 3.38 6.89
C HIS A 234 -35.35 2.47 7.86
N GLU A 235 -35.98 1.34 8.22
CA GLU A 235 -35.54 0.40 9.26
C GLU A 235 -34.07 -0.09 9.05
N GLN A 236 -33.69 -0.38 7.82
CA GLN A 236 -32.38 -0.98 7.52
C GLN A 236 -31.26 0.04 7.30
N VAL A 237 -31.55 1.23 6.78
CA VAL A 237 -30.50 2.17 6.34
C VAL A 237 -30.62 3.55 6.97
N GLY A 238 -31.71 3.86 7.67
CA GLY A 238 -31.94 5.19 8.25
C GLY A 238 -30.80 5.63 9.18
N HIS A 239 -30.31 4.72 10.01
CA HIS A 239 -29.24 4.95 10.98
C HIS A 239 -27.84 5.09 10.34
N LEU A 240 -27.69 4.74 9.05
CA LEU A 240 -26.42 4.84 8.32
C LEU A 240 -26.18 6.23 7.74
N PHE A 241 -27.25 7.05 7.60
CA PHE A 241 -27.12 8.41 7.09
C PHE A 241 -26.58 9.36 8.15
N LEU A 242 -25.46 10.02 7.84
CA LEU A 242 -24.96 11.18 8.59
C LEU A 242 -25.62 12.48 8.08
N GLN A 243 -25.95 12.54 6.78
CA GLN A 243 -26.76 13.59 6.19
C GLN A 243 -27.79 12.98 5.23
N PRO A 244 -29.03 13.49 5.24
CA PRO A 244 -30.09 12.96 4.39
C PRO A 244 -29.79 13.17 2.91
N LEU A 245 -30.48 12.39 2.07
CA LEU A 245 -30.47 12.57 0.63
C LEU A 245 -31.01 13.94 0.26
N LYS A 246 -30.24 14.68 -0.56
CA LYS A 246 -30.59 16.03 -1.06
C LYS A 246 -30.25 16.16 -2.53
N SER A 247 -31.08 16.88 -3.28
CA SER A 247 -30.74 17.28 -4.63
C SER A 247 -29.80 18.48 -4.63
N GLN A 248 -28.79 18.47 -5.50
CA GLN A 248 -27.91 19.59 -5.79
C GLN A 248 -28.40 20.43 -7.01
N GLY A 249 -29.53 20.03 -7.62
CA GLY A 249 -30.00 20.62 -8.85
C GLY A 249 -29.32 20.07 -10.10
N VAL A 250 -29.44 20.83 -11.19
CA VAL A 250 -28.78 20.50 -12.47
C VAL A 250 -27.28 20.64 -12.32
N TYR A 251 -26.56 19.60 -12.64
CA TYR A 251 -25.10 19.54 -12.58
C TYR A 251 -24.48 19.81 -13.96
N SER A 252 -25.03 19.21 -15.00
CA SER A 252 -24.61 19.43 -16.38
C SER A 252 -25.78 19.17 -17.34
N MET A 253 -25.67 19.74 -18.53
CA MET A 253 -26.52 19.48 -19.67
C MET A 253 -25.70 18.67 -20.67
N GLU A 254 -26.24 17.54 -21.11
CA GLU A 254 -25.65 16.66 -22.14
C GLU A 254 -26.57 16.65 -23.37
N ASP A 255 -26.12 16.17 -24.53
CA ASP A 255 -26.90 16.23 -25.78
C ASP A 255 -28.31 15.65 -25.71
N SER A 256 -28.49 14.55 -24.96
CA SER A 256 -29.77 13.86 -24.82
C SER A 256 -30.33 13.84 -23.41
N ALA A 257 -29.69 14.52 -22.44
CA ALA A 257 -30.08 14.44 -21.05
C ALA A 257 -29.66 15.66 -20.21
N MET A 258 -30.47 15.98 -19.23
CA MET A 258 -30.12 16.85 -18.13
C MET A 258 -29.64 16.01 -16.94
N ILE A 259 -28.45 16.29 -16.43
CA ILE A 259 -27.89 15.56 -15.30
C ILE A 259 -28.22 16.29 -14.01
N ILE A 260 -29.10 15.68 -13.20
CA ILE A 260 -29.37 16.15 -11.84
C ILE A 260 -28.53 15.35 -10.87
N ARG A 261 -27.81 16.04 -9.99
CA ARG A 261 -26.96 15.37 -8.99
C ARG A 261 -27.66 15.37 -7.63
N VAL A 262 -27.73 14.18 -7.03
CA VAL A 262 -28.18 14.03 -5.64
C VAL A 262 -26.99 13.63 -4.77
N LYS A 263 -27.02 14.02 -3.51
CA LYS A 263 -25.96 13.68 -2.55
C LYS A 263 -26.53 13.23 -1.21
N PHE A 264 -25.78 12.38 -0.54
CA PHE A 264 -25.98 12.00 0.86
C PHE A 264 -24.65 11.68 1.51
N MET A 265 -24.61 11.64 2.84
CA MET A 265 -23.40 11.34 3.61
C MET A 265 -23.65 10.14 4.48
N THR A 266 -22.68 9.22 4.52
CA THR A 266 -22.71 8.00 5.34
C THR A 266 -21.42 7.80 6.10
N ARG A 267 -21.42 6.85 7.02
CA ARG A 267 -20.17 6.34 7.60
C ARG A 267 -19.39 5.56 6.54
N PRO A 268 -18.04 5.52 6.66
CA PRO A 268 -17.20 4.68 5.82
C PRO A 268 -17.60 3.20 5.93
N GLY A 269 -17.65 2.50 4.79
CA GLY A 269 -18.13 1.12 4.71
C GLY A 269 -19.61 0.98 4.35
N ASP A 270 -20.47 1.88 4.79
CA ASP A 270 -21.92 1.81 4.63
C ASP A 270 -22.42 2.40 3.29
N GLN A 271 -21.57 3.10 2.56
CA GLN A 271 -21.92 3.80 1.33
C GLN A 271 -22.48 2.88 0.24
N PHE A 272 -22.00 1.65 0.15
CA PHE A 272 -22.42 0.72 -0.91
C PHE A 272 -23.83 0.20 -0.68
N VAL A 273 -24.15 -0.20 0.55
CA VAL A 273 -25.47 -0.68 0.95
C VAL A 273 -26.48 0.45 0.82
N THR A 274 -26.15 1.62 1.38
CA THR A 274 -27.01 2.82 1.32
C THR A 274 -27.24 3.26 -0.12
N ARG A 275 -26.22 3.25 -0.99
CA ARG A 275 -26.35 3.57 -2.42
C ARG A 275 -27.35 2.69 -3.12
N LYS A 276 -27.30 1.37 -2.89
CA LYS A 276 -28.24 0.40 -3.49
C LYS A 276 -29.69 0.72 -3.13
N VAL A 277 -29.96 0.99 -1.85
CA VAL A 277 -31.30 1.34 -1.38
C VAL A 277 -31.76 2.70 -1.93
N VAL A 278 -30.87 3.70 -1.94
CA VAL A 278 -31.16 5.04 -2.50
C VAL A 278 -31.53 4.96 -3.99
N TYR A 279 -30.76 4.21 -4.80
CA TYR A 279 -31.10 4.03 -6.22
C TYR A 279 -32.45 3.33 -6.42
N GLY A 280 -32.74 2.28 -5.64
CA GLY A 280 -34.05 1.60 -5.68
C GLY A 280 -35.17 2.56 -5.36
N ALA A 281 -35.06 3.28 -4.26
CA ALA A 281 -36.07 4.24 -3.82
C ALA A 281 -36.28 5.41 -4.79
N ILE A 282 -35.22 5.91 -5.43
CA ILE A 282 -35.33 6.93 -6.48
C ILE A 282 -36.04 6.39 -7.70
N ARG A 283 -35.71 5.18 -8.16
CA ARG A 283 -36.36 4.54 -9.30
C ARG A 283 -37.85 4.40 -9.05
N ASP A 284 -38.23 3.83 -7.91
CA ASP A 284 -39.65 3.58 -7.57
C ASP A 284 -40.44 4.90 -7.40
N LEU A 285 -39.80 5.93 -6.83
CA LEU A 285 -40.35 7.28 -6.75
C LEU A 285 -40.60 7.89 -8.14
N PHE A 286 -39.62 7.81 -9.03
CA PHE A 286 -39.70 8.40 -10.36
C PHE A 286 -40.74 7.70 -11.23
N GLU A 287 -40.81 6.37 -11.15
CA GLU A 287 -41.83 5.58 -11.82
C GLU A 287 -43.25 5.98 -11.36
N LYS A 288 -43.47 6.11 -10.03
CA LYS A 288 -44.72 6.56 -9.45
C LYS A 288 -45.14 7.97 -9.85
N GLU A 289 -44.18 8.88 -9.95
CA GLU A 289 -44.40 10.30 -10.26
C GLU A 289 -44.37 10.61 -11.76
N GLY A 290 -44.16 9.59 -12.63
CA GLY A 290 -44.10 9.76 -14.07
C GLY A 290 -42.87 10.51 -14.56
N ILE A 291 -41.77 10.49 -13.80
CA ILE A 291 -40.49 11.12 -14.18
C ILE A 291 -39.68 10.12 -15.00
N THR A 292 -39.30 10.50 -16.21
CA THR A 292 -38.64 9.62 -17.15
C THR A 292 -37.11 9.83 -17.11
N PHE A 293 -36.39 8.72 -16.96
CA PHE A 293 -34.94 8.73 -17.16
C PHE A 293 -34.62 8.91 -18.65
N ALA A 294 -33.63 9.76 -18.94
CA ALA A 294 -33.20 9.97 -20.30
C ALA A 294 -32.36 8.78 -20.79
N HIS A 295 -32.76 8.27 -21.94
CA HIS A 295 -31.97 7.34 -22.74
C HIS A 295 -31.08 8.12 -23.72
N ARG A 296 -30.05 7.46 -24.25
CA ARG A 296 -29.28 8.04 -25.35
C ARG A 296 -30.19 8.05 -26.60
N GLU A 297 -30.40 9.22 -27.15
CA GLU A 297 -31.21 9.42 -28.36
C GLU A 297 -30.35 10.05 -29.45
N VAL A 298 -30.45 9.51 -30.64
CA VAL A 298 -29.85 10.11 -31.85
C VAL A 298 -31.00 10.56 -32.76
N THR A 299 -31.07 11.87 -33.01
CA THR A 299 -32.06 12.44 -33.92
C THR A 299 -31.51 12.45 -35.35
N VAL A 300 -32.08 11.63 -36.20
CA VAL A 300 -31.73 11.62 -37.64
C VAL A 300 -32.72 12.53 -38.37
N ARG A 301 -32.24 13.61 -38.99
CA ARG A 301 -33.02 14.47 -39.85
C ARG A 301 -32.82 14.06 -41.30
N LEU A 302 -33.90 13.70 -42.00
CA LEU A 302 -33.87 13.45 -43.43
C LEU A 302 -33.97 14.77 -44.17
N ALA A 303 -33.16 14.95 -45.22
CA ALA A 303 -33.07 16.21 -45.96
C ALA A 303 -34.36 16.56 -46.77
N GLU A 304 -35.25 15.61 -47.01
CA GLU A 304 -36.52 15.82 -47.68
C GLU A 304 -37.70 15.68 -46.72
N GLU A 305 -38.37 16.82 -46.46
CA GLU A 305 -39.64 16.84 -45.73
C GLU A 305 -40.71 16.14 -46.54
N GLY A 306 -41.14 14.96 -46.13
CA GLY A 306 -42.26 14.24 -46.71
C GLY A 306 -42.11 12.72 -46.91
N GLN A 307 -40.90 12.18 -46.76
CA GLN A 307 -40.67 10.75 -47.02
C GLN A 307 -40.49 9.85 -45.77
N ALA A 308 -40.68 10.39 -44.58
CA ALA A 308 -40.44 9.62 -43.36
C ALA A 308 -41.33 8.37 -43.20
N SER A 309 -42.50 8.33 -43.88
CA SER A 309 -43.43 7.20 -43.85
C SER A 309 -43.10 6.08 -44.84
N ASN A 310 -42.22 6.33 -45.84
CA ASN A 310 -41.98 5.40 -46.95
C ASN A 310 -40.53 4.97 -47.12
N LEU A 311 -39.75 4.92 -46.05
CA LEU A 311 -38.35 4.46 -46.08
C LEU A 311 -38.29 2.99 -46.53
N THR A 312 -37.53 2.71 -47.56
CA THR A 312 -37.22 1.33 -47.99
C THR A 312 -36.43 0.58 -46.93
N PRO A 313 -36.49 -0.76 -46.88
CA PRO A 313 -35.70 -1.55 -45.94
C PRO A 313 -34.20 -1.23 -45.96
N GLN A 314 -33.64 -0.98 -47.15
CA GLN A 314 -32.23 -0.62 -47.33
C GLN A 314 -31.89 0.76 -46.76
N GLN A 315 -32.78 1.74 -46.87
CA GLN A 315 -32.59 3.05 -46.25
C GLN A 315 -32.68 2.98 -44.74
N LYS A 316 -33.57 2.13 -44.20
CA LYS A 316 -33.62 1.88 -42.74
C LYS A 316 -32.35 1.24 -42.22
N GLU A 317 -31.79 0.32 -42.94
CA GLU A 317 -30.55 -0.37 -42.59
C GLU A 317 -29.33 0.57 -42.70
N ALA A 318 -29.23 1.41 -43.72
CA ALA A 318 -28.19 2.42 -43.85
C ALA A 318 -28.26 3.47 -42.73
N ILE A 319 -29.45 3.92 -42.34
CA ILE A 319 -29.65 4.84 -41.21
C ILE A 319 -29.24 4.18 -39.90
N SER A 320 -29.66 2.93 -39.67
CA SER A 320 -29.29 2.20 -38.44
C SER A 320 -27.79 1.92 -38.36
N GLY A 321 -27.14 1.64 -39.48
CA GLY A 321 -25.69 1.51 -39.57
C GLY A 321 -24.93 2.81 -39.25
N SER A 322 -25.39 3.94 -39.81
CA SER A 322 -24.78 5.25 -39.56
C SER A 322 -24.95 5.69 -38.11
N VAL A 323 -26.11 5.43 -37.51
CA VAL A 323 -26.37 5.70 -36.08
C VAL A 323 -25.45 4.87 -35.21
N ARG A 324 -25.23 3.62 -35.54
CA ARG A 324 -24.35 2.72 -34.81
C ARG A 324 -22.89 3.16 -34.89
N SER A 325 -22.42 3.56 -36.07
CA SER A 325 -21.04 4.05 -36.23
C SER A 325 -20.77 5.32 -35.42
N ILE A 326 -21.73 6.26 -35.36
CA ILE A 326 -21.62 7.50 -34.53
C ILE A 326 -21.52 7.15 -33.04
N ILE A 327 -22.34 6.21 -32.56
CA ILE A 327 -22.29 5.77 -31.17
C ILE A 327 -20.96 5.12 -30.83
N ASP A 328 -20.47 4.23 -31.69
CA ASP A 328 -19.20 3.53 -31.53
C ASP A 328 -18.01 4.49 -31.57
N GLU A 329 -18.01 5.50 -32.43
CA GLU A 329 -16.98 6.55 -32.50
C GLU A 329 -16.97 7.42 -31.22
N GLU A 330 -18.13 7.83 -30.72
CA GLU A 330 -18.21 8.58 -29.46
C GLU A 330 -17.74 7.74 -28.27
N GLU A 331 -18.03 6.45 -28.22
CA GLU A 331 -17.55 5.57 -27.18
C GLU A 331 -16.03 5.40 -27.24
N ALA A 332 -15.46 5.28 -28.42
CA ALA A 332 -14.01 5.22 -28.63
C ALA A 332 -13.31 6.53 -28.22
N GLN A 333 -13.88 7.68 -28.57
CA GLN A 333 -13.34 9.00 -28.16
C GLN A 333 -13.39 9.21 -26.65
N ARG A 334 -14.45 8.77 -25.98
CA ARG A 334 -14.56 8.84 -24.50
C ARG A 334 -13.58 7.91 -23.82
N ALA A 335 -13.32 6.74 -24.37
CA ALA A 335 -12.32 5.81 -23.87
C ALA A 335 -10.89 6.38 -23.99
N SER A 336 -10.61 7.11 -25.10
CA SER A 336 -9.30 7.72 -25.36
C SER A 336 -9.04 9.00 -24.53
N THR A 337 -10.07 9.75 -24.16
CA THR A 337 -9.94 10.99 -23.36
C THR A 337 -9.90 10.79 -21.87
N GLY A 338 -9.94 9.54 -21.35
CA GLY A 338 -9.87 9.23 -19.93
C GLY A 338 -11.05 9.80 -19.10
N ALA A 339 -12.05 10.36 -19.75
CA ALA A 339 -13.30 10.75 -19.11
C ALA A 339 -14.06 9.47 -18.76
N ALA A 340 -13.87 8.96 -17.55
CA ALA A 340 -14.60 7.82 -17.03
C ALA A 340 -16.10 8.05 -17.22
N ASP A 341 -16.71 7.23 -18.05
CA ASP A 341 -18.17 7.14 -18.13
C ASP A 341 -18.71 6.91 -16.70
N PRO A 342 -19.51 7.82 -16.13
CA PRO A 342 -20.04 7.64 -14.80
C PRO A 342 -20.85 6.35 -14.63
N SER A 343 -21.31 5.73 -15.73
CA SER A 343 -21.95 4.41 -15.71
C SER A 343 -20.93 3.27 -15.60
N LYS A 344 -19.72 3.43 -16.14
CA LYS A 344 -18.63 2.46 -16.02
C LYS A 344 -17.87 2.58 -14.69
N ALA A 345 -17.76 3.78 -14.13
CA ALA A 345 -17.25 3.96 -12.76
C ALA A 345 -18.10 3.17 -11.74
N ALA A 346 -19.39 3.09 -11.95
CA ALA A 346 -20.29 2.25 -11.14
C ALA A 346 -20.15 0.73 -11.44
N ALA A 347 -19.66 0.32 -12.60
CA ALA A 347 -19.47 -1.09 -12.98
C ALA A 347 -18.08 -1.62 -12.63
N THR A 348 -17.06 -0.75 -12.56
CA THR A 348 -15.69 -1.13 -12.18
C THR A 348 -15.51 -1.19 -10.64
N GLU A 349 -16.49 -0.71 -9.89
CA GLU A 349 -16.59 -0.80 -8.43
C GLU A 349 -17.42 -1.99 -7.93
N ARG A 350 -17.66 -3.00 -8.77
CA ARG A 350 -18.32 -4.23 -8.34
C ARG A 350 -17.34 -5.19 -7.69
#